data_a830cf77f52bb100393dbab09f871d2d
#
_entry.id   a830cf77f52bb100393dbab09f871d2d
#
_cell.length_a   1.000
_cell.length_b   1.000
_cell.length_c   1.000
_cell.angle_alpha   90.00
_cell.angle_beta   90.00
_cell.angle_gamma   90.00
#
_symmetry.space_group_name_H-M   'P 1'
#
loop_
_entity.id
_entity.type
_entity.pdbx_description
1 polymer ?
#
loop_
_entity_poly.entity_id
_entity_poly.type
_entity_poly.pdbx_seq_one_letter_code
_entity_poly.pdbx_strand_id
1 'polypeptide(L)'
;LRKVQGCLDELGSNALVVKASSSTSHKSDVKSLSGSHAQALKEADLPDAPAVLGGTVFTLVKEAYDEAPFDLLVIDEAGQVSLSNLLYMSKVARNILLVGDQQQLSQPNRADHPGDSGLSCLDYVMQEHAVVPADRGVFLATSWRMPPPLTEVVSELFYEGQLQAASCNTANQVHWDGPKQGLVFEAVPHSGNSTLSEEEVEYIAALVERLHGRPYQRARLVDGEMTTESGVLGQKEILITAPYNMQVNRLQKRIGQKARIGTVDKFQGQEAPVAIHSLTASDGDSAPRGIDFLLDPNRLNVAISRAQCLSIVVGSPELATGISNSIANVQRLNRLCSVIANGQGKEG
;
A
#
# COMPACT_ATOMS: atom_id res chain seq x y z
N LEU A 1 11.82 -4.14 12.83
CA LEU A 1 12.63 -4.58 13.98
C LEU A 1 12.43 -3.72 15.24
N ARG A 2 12.42 -2.38 15.17
CA ARG A 2 12.16 -1.54 16.37
C ARG A 2 10.82 -1.84 17.03
N LYS A 3 9.76 -2.00 16.23
CA LYS A 3 8.43 -2.39 16.73
C LYS A 3 8.46 -3.80 17.35
N VAL A 4 9.19 -4.73 16.74
CA VAL A 4 9.38 -6.08 17.27
C VAL A 4 10.10 -6.03 18.61
N GLN A 5 11.19 -5.24 18.73
CA GLN A 5 11.88 -5.04 20.00
C GLN A 5 10.94 -4.49 21.07
N GLY A 6 10.17 -3.42 20.75
CA GLY A 6 9.20 -2.85 21.70
C GLY A 6 8.17 -3.87 22.17
N CYS A 7 7.58 -4.65 21.28
CA CYS A 7 6.65 -5.72 21.66
C CYS A 7 7.29 -6.81 22.54
N LEU A 8 8.54 -7.18 22.26
CA LEU A 8 9.26 -8.17 23.07
C LEU A 8 9.57 -7.62 24.46
N ASP A 9 9.93 -6.35 24.56
CA ASP A 9 10.17 -5.66 25.84
C ASP A 9 8.88 -5.58 26.67
N GLU A 10 7.74 -5.27 26.05
CA GLU A 10 6.42 -5.28 26.68
C GLU A 10 6.00 -6.67 27.18
N LEU A 11 6.36 -7.71 26.44
CA LEU A 11 6.11 -9.10 26.84
C LEU A 11 7.11 -9.64 27.87
N GLY A 12 8.09 -8.84 28.32
CA GLY A 12 9.14 -9.26 29.22
C GLY A 12 10.08 -10.32 28.63
N SER A 13 10.20 -10.38 27.30
CA SER A 13 11.02 -11.36 26.61
C SER A 13 12.47 -10.88 26.52
N ASN A 14 13.42 -11.77 26.85
CA ASN A 14 14.85 -11.55 26.70
C ASN A 14 15.36 -11.90 25.28
N ALA A 15 14.49 -12.06 24.29
CA ALA A 15 14.87 -12.38 22.93
C ALA A 15 15.76 -11.29 22.32
N LEU A 16 16.85 -11.70 21.71
CA LEU A 16 17.76 -10.77 21.04
C LEU A 16 17.21 -10.37 19.67
N VAL A 17 17.05 -9.07 19.42
CA VAL A 17 16.67 -8.54 18.09
C VAL A 17 17.90 -7.99 17.40
N VAL A 18 18.19 -8.52 16.21
CA VAL A 18 19.39 -8.21 15.45
C VAL A 18 19.02 -7.79 14.03
N LYS A 19 19.64 -6.73 13.53
CA LYS A 19 19.55 -6.31 12.13
C LYS A 19 20.83 -6.69 11.39
N ALA A 20 20.72 -7.58 10.42
CA ALA A 20 21.79 -7.83 9.48
C ALA A 20 21.78 -6.76 8.37
N SER A 21 22.87 -6.01 8.23
CA SER A 21 23.01 -4.94 7.25
C SER A 21 24.43 -4.86 6.74
N SER A 22 24.60 -4.56 5.47
CA SER A 22 25.91 -4.30 4.84
C SER A 22 26.49 -2.92 5.18
N SER A 23 25.70 -2.02 5.77
CA SER A 23 26.13 -0.66 6.13
C SER A 23 26.02 -0.45 7.63
N THR A 24 27.04 0.22 8.18
CA THR A 24 27.13 0.64 9.58
C THR A 24 26.40 1.95 9.88
N SER A 25 25.50 2.40 9.03
CA SER A 25 24.78 3.67 9.22
C SER A 25 23.77 3.56 10.38
N HIS A 26 24.04 4.29 11.41
CA HIS A 26 23.56 4.16 12.77
C HIS A 26 22.50 5.15 13.15
N LYS A 27 21.30 4.73 13.39
CA LYS A 27 20.34 5.42 14.28
C LYS A 27 19.26 4.45 14.77
N SER A 28 19.63 3.25 15.22
CA SER A 28 18.67 2.34 15.79
C SER A 28 19.21 1.71 17.08
N ASP A 29 18.39 1.66 18.10
CA ASP A 29 18.65 0.95 19.36
C ASP A 29 18.72 -0.58 19.17
N VAL A 30 18.44 -1.05 17.97
CA VAL A 30 18.58 -2.45 17.55
C VAL A 30 20.03 -2.72 17.20
N LYS A 31 20.63 -3.76 17.78
CA LYS A 31 21.98 -4.19 17.50
C LYS A 31 22.16 -4.47 16.01
N SER A 32 23.01 -3.71 15.34
CA SER A 32 23.33 -3.90 13.92
C SER A 32 24.62 -4.71 13.80
N LEU A 33 24.60 -5.77 13.01
CA LEU A 33 25.78 -6.58 12.70
C LEU A 33 26.20 -6.30 11.26
N SER A 34 27.46 -5.95 11.05
CA SER A 34 28.08 -5.78 9.73
C SER A 34 29.05 -6.92 9.48
N GLY A 35 29.14 -7.38 8.24
CA GLY A 35 30.06 -8.45 7.84
C GLY A 35 29.37 -9.64 7.18
N SER A 36 30.09 -10.74 6.98
CA SER A 36 29.47 -11.98 6.51
C SER A 36 28.52 -12.50 7.60
N HIS A 37 27.38 -13.03 7.21
CA HIS A 37 26.29 -13.39 8.14
C HIS A 37 26.67 -14.47 9.14
N ALA A 38 27.51 -15.42 8.74
CA ALA A 38 28.07 -16.42 9.64
C ALA A 38 28.93 -15.81 10.73
N GLN A 39 29.64 -14.73 10.42
CA GLN A 39 30.45 -14.01 11.38
C GLN A 39 29.54 -13.17 12.31
N ALA A 40 28.50 -12.57 11.76
CA ALA A 40 27.49 -11.83 12.53
C ALA A 40 26.78 -12.74 13.56
N LEU A 41 26.42 -13.96 13.18
CA LEU A 41 25.83 -14.95 14.09
C LEU A 41 26.84 -15.47 15.12
N LYS A 42 28.08 -15.71 14.71
CA LYS A 42 29.15 -16.17 15.63
C LYS A 42 29.52 -15.09 16.65
N GLU A 43 29.59 -13.82 16.24
CA GLU A 43 29.92 -12.69 17.11
C GLU A 43 28.77 -12.31 18.07
N ALA A 44 27.54 -12.74 17.77
CA ALA A 44 26.38 -12.42 18.59
C ALA A 44 26.04 -13.47 19.64
N ASP A 45 26.78 -14.61 19.71
CA ASP A 45 26.48 -15.71 20.62
C ASP A 45 25.01 -16.17 20.58
N LEU A 46 24.46 -16.30 19.36
CA LEU A 46 23.04 -16.61 19.14
C LEU A 46 22.60 -18.07 19.42
N PRO A 47 23.48 -19.08 19.60
CA PRO A 47 23.06 -20.48 19.51
C PRO A 47 22.05 -20.96 20.54
N ASP A 48 21.99 -20.34 21.73
CA ASP A 48 21.17 -20.86 22.84
C ASP A 48 20.09 -19.88 23.34
N ALA A 49 19.96 -18.70 22.75
CA ALA A 49 18.95 -17.71 23.14
C ALA A 49 17.90 -17.49 22.05
N PRO A 50 16.62 -17.27 22.40
CA PRO A 50 15.63 -16.83 21.43
C PRO A 50 16.10 -15.55 20.72
N ALA A 51 16.08 -15.56 19.39
CA ALA A 51 16.57 -14.43 18.62
C ALA A 51 15.68 -14.14 17.39
N VAL A 52 15.53 -12.85 17.06
CA VAL A 52 14.89 -12.38 15.85
C VAL A 52 15.94 -11.70 14.98
N LEU A 53 16.25 -12.30 13.84
CA LEU A 53 17.15 -11.73 12.85
C LEU A 53 16.36 -11.09 11.72
N GLY A 54 16.54 -9.81 11.47
CA GLY A 54 15.92 -9.11 10.33
C GLY A 54 16.96 -8.69 9.31
N GLY A 55 16.64 -8.90 8.04
CA GLY A 55 17.51 -8.55 6.92
C GLY A 55 16.74 -8.42 5.60
N THR A 56 17.45 -8.05 4.55
CA THR A 56 16.92 -8.12 3.18
C THR A 56 17.08 -9.54 2.61
N VAL A 57 16.37 -9.83 1.51
CA VAL A 57 16.54 -11.09 0.76
C VAL A 57 18.03 -11.39 0.52
N PHE A 58 18.76 -10.40 -0.04
CA PHE A 58 20.21 -10.55 -0.32
C PHE A 58 21.07 -10.81 0.92
N THR A 59 20.55 -10.49 2.08
CA THR A 59 21.20 -10.74 3.35
C THR A 59 21.03 -12.18 3.77
N LEU A 60 19.85 -12.76 3.54
CA LEU A 60 19.49 -14.11 4.01
C LEU A 60 19.91 -15.23 3.05
N VAL A 61 20.14 -14.92 1.77
CA VAL A 61 20.51 -15.95 0.74
C VAL A 61 22.01 -16.26 0.66
N LYS A 62 22.81 -15.92 1.66
CA LYS A 62 24.23 -16.27 1.71
C LYS A 62 24.44 -17.66 2.27
N GLU A 63 25.50 -18.33 1.83
CA GLU A 63 25.87 -19.71 2.15
C GLU A 63 25.88 -20.05 3.66
N ALA A 64 25.99 -19.04 4.52
CA ALA A 64 26.01 -19.20 5.96
C ALA A 64 24.73 -19.83 6.58
N TYR A 65 23.63 -19.94 5.80
CA TYR A 65 22.34 -20.38 6.29
C TYR A 65 21.81 -21.64 5.58
N ASP A 66 22.65 -22.38 4.88
CA ASP A 66 22.23 -23.54 4.07
C ASP A 66 21.70 -24.73 4.91
N GLU A 67 21.86 -24.73 6.24
CA GLU A 67 21.45 -25.82 7.12
C GLU A 67 20.14 -25.54 7.91
N ALA A 68 19.30 -24.64 7.42
CA ALA A 68 18.04 -24.25 8.06
C ALA A 68 18.18 -23.91 9.57
N PRO A 69 19.00 -22.91 9.92
CA PRO A 69 19.30 -22.59 11.31
C PRO A 69 18.13 -21.96 12.07
N PHE A 70 17.09 -21.49 11.35
CA PHE A 70 15.94 -20.83 11.96
C PHE A 70 14.70 -21.74 11.99
N ASP A 71 13.86 -21.56 13.00
CA ASP A 71 12.60 -22.28 13.12
C ASP A 71 11.54 -21.69 12.20
N LEU A 72 11.56 -20.35 11.99
CA LEU A 72 10.57 -19.61 11.22
C LEU A 72 11.21 -18.48 10.40
N LEU A 73 10.91 -18.45 9.11
CA LEU A 73 11.12 -17.32 8.21
C LEU A 73 9.83 -16.54 8.07
N VAL A 74 9.82 -15.27 8.46
CA VAL A 74 8.70 -14.35 8.23
C VAL A 74 9.04 -13.44 7.06
N ILE A 75 8.20 -13.42 6.03
CA ILE A 75 8.35 -12.56 4.86
C ILE A 75 7.23 -11.52 4.92
N ASP A 76 7.59 -10.30 5.27
CA ASP A 76 6.69 -9.15 5.23
C ASP A 76 6.64 -8.55 3.82
N GLU A 77 5.47 -7.99 3.43
CA GLU A 77 5.21 -7.53 2.05
C GLU A 77 5.44 -8.63 1.00
N ALA A 78 4.96 -9.84 1.28
CA ALA A 78 5.21 -11.03 0.48
C ALA A 78 4.68 -10.93 -0.98
N GLY A 79 3.71 -10.06 -1.25
CA GLY A 79 3.27 -9.72 -2.61
C GLY A 79 4.34 -9.04 -3.47
N GLN A 80 5.44 -8.56 -2.86
CA GLN A 80 6.56 -7.94 -3.56
C GLN A 80 7.82 -8.80 -3.62
N VAL A 81 7.76 -10.02 -3.10
CA VAL A 81 8.88 -10.95 -3.12
C VAL A 81 8.65 -11.99 -4.19
N SER A 82 9.56 -12.12 -5.16
CA SER A 82 9.43 -13.11 -6.23
C SER A 82 9.48 -14.53 -5.70
N LEU A 83 8.79 -15.42 -6.40
CA LEU A 83 8.84 -16.87 -6.11
C LEU A 83 10.28 -17.39 -6.12
N SER A 84 11.14 -16.90 -7.02
CA SER A 84 12.56 -17.27 -7.06
C SER A 84 13.29 -16.89 -5.78
N ASN A 85 13.04 -15.69 -5.26
CA ASN A 85 13.63 -15.24 -4.00
C ASN A 85 13.12 -16.06 -2.81
N LEU A 86 11.84 -16.43 -2.80
CA LEU A 86 11.27 -17.31 -1.78
C LEU A 86 11.97 -18.67 -1.80
N LEU A 87 12.12 -19.30 -2.97
CA LEU A 87 12.80 -20.58 -3.09
C LEU A 87 14.26 -20.52 -2.60
N TYR A 88 14.93 -19.41 -2.85
CA TYR A 88 16.29 -19.20 -2.35
C TYR A 88 16.33 -19.07 -0.81
N MET A 89 15.40 -18.30 -0.24
CA MET A 89 15.31 -18.11 1.22
C MET A 89 14.73 -19.33 1.95
N SER A 90 14.02 -20.22 1.29
CA SER A 90 13.39 -21.40 1.92
C SER A 90 14.38 -22.32 2.63
N LYS A 91 15.65 -22.26 2.24
CA LYS A 91 16.74 -23.04 2.87
C LYS A 91 17.08 -22.58 4.29
N VAL A 92 16.76 -21.35 4.67
CA VAL A 92 17.22 -20.78 5.94
C VAL A 92 16.33 -21.14 7.13
N ALA A 93 15.12 -21.65 6.90
CA ALA A 93 14.20 -21.96 8.00
C ALA A 93 13.37 -23.21 7.72
N ARG A 94 12.86 -23.81 8.79
CA ARG A 94 12.01 -25.01 8.73
C ARG A 94 10.57 -24.70 8.34
N ASN A 95 10.09 -23.52 8.71
CA ASN A 95 8.74 -23.03 8.44
C ASN A 95 8.77 -21.63 7.81
N ILE A 96 7.76 -21.31 7.01
CA ILE A 96 7.66 -20.00 6.34
C ILE A 96 6.28 -19.43 6.65
N LEU A 97 6.27 -18.16 7.07
CA LEU A 97 5.08 -17.34 7.21
C LEU A 97 5.14 -16.19 6.19
N LEU A 98 4.19 -16.16 5.26
CA LEU A 98 4.02 -15.07 4.31
C LEU A 98 3.02 -14.06 4.89
N VAL A 99 3.43 -12.81 5.01
CA VAL A 99 2.59 -11.68 5.45
C VAL A 99 2.55 -10.67 4.31
N GLY A 100 1.35 -10.29 3.87
CA GLY A 100 1.22 -9.35 2.75
C GLY A 100 -0.20 -9.29 2.23
N ASP A 101 -0.34 -8.59 1.11
CA ASP A 101 -1.62 -8.35 0.46
C ASP A 101 -1.42 -8.39 -1.07
N GLN A 102 -1.99 -9.40 -1.71
CA GLN A 102 -1.91 -9.58 -3.17
C GLN A 102 -2.79 -8.58 -3.94
N GLN A 103 -3.73 -7.90 -3.26
CA GLN A 103 -4.53 -6.83 -3.84
C GLN A 103 -3.82 -5.47 -3.79
N GLN A 104 -2.58 -5.41 -3.29
CA GLN A 104 -1.69 -4.26 -3.36
C GLN A 104 -0.65 -4.45 -4.46
N LEU A 105 0.28 -3.47 -4.58
CA LEU A 105 1.27 -3.49 -5.65
C LEU A 105 2.10 -4.77 -5.64
N SER A 106 2.09 -5.46 -6.76
CA SER A 106 2.95 -6.60 -7.00
C SER A 106 4.38 -6.17 -7.33
N GLN A 107 5.30 -7.15 -7.30
CA GLN A 107 6.69 -6.93 -7.70
C GLN A 107 6.77 -6.42 -9.16
N PRO A 108 7.56 -5.37 -9.43
CA PRO A 108 7.78 -4.93 -10.80
C PRO A 108 8.67 -5.93 -11.55
N ASN A 109 8.10 -6.63 -12.51
CA ASN A 109 8.86 -7.47 -13.44
C ASN A 109 9.46 -6.61 -14.55
N ARG A 110 10.75 -6.82 -14.86
CA ARG A 110 11.44 -6.11 -15.96
C ARG A 110 11.44 -6.88 -17.26
N ALA A 111 11.07 -8.15 -17.22
CA ALA A 111 11.02 -9.05 -18.37
C ALA A 111 9.92 -10.10 -18.15
N ASP A 112 9.47 -10.72 -19.23
CA ASP A 112 8.59 -11.87 -19.16
C ASP A 112 9.35 -13.07 -18.59
N HIS A 113 8.75 -13.77 -17.67
CA HIS A 113 9.29 -14.94 -17.03
C HIS A 113 8.51 -16.19 -17.49
N PRO A 114 9.18 -17.33 -17.76
CA PRO A 114 8.49 -18.53 -18.19
C PRO A 114 7.66 -19.13 -17.04
N GLY A 115 6.44 -19.54 -17.36
CA GLY A 115 5.51 -20.13 -16.39
C GLY A 115 5.25 -19.18 -15.21
N ASP A 116 5.12 -19.76 -14.02
CA ASP A 116 4.78 -19.02 -12.79
C ASP A 116 5.98 -18.33 -12.12
N SER A 117 7.17 -18.41 -12.70
CA SER A 117 8.39 -17.86 -12.10
C SER A 117 8.40 -16.32 -11.98
N GLY A 118 7.50 -15.64 -12.70
CA GLY A 118 7.28 -14.20 -12.61
C GLY A 118 6.33 -13.77 -11.53
N LEU A 119 5.61 -14.69 -10.88
CA LEU A 119 4.69 -14.38 -9.81
C LEU A 119 5.42 -13.98 -8.52
N SER A 120 4.76 -13.19 -7.68
CA SER A 120 5.17 -13.06 -6.29
C SER A 120 4.94 -14.38 -5.54
N CYS A 121 5.62 -14.56 -4.42
CA CYS A 121 5.40 -15.75 -3.59
C CYS A 121 3.97 -15.79 -3.02
N LEU A 122 3.37 -14.64 -2.78
CA LEU A 122 1.99 -14.57 -2.31
C LEU A 122 0.99 -14.90 -3.43
N ASP A 123 1.16 -14.33 -4.64
CA ASP A 123 0.31 -14.65 -5.81
C ASP A 123 0.36 -16.14 -6.14
N TYR A 124 1.54 -16.77 -6.05
CA TYR A 124 1.69 -18.19 -6.30
C TYR A 124 0.89 -19.06 -5.32
N VAL A 125 0.87 -18.69 -4.04
CA VAL A 125 0.12 -19.43 -3.01
C VAL A 125 -1.37 -19.13 -3.08
N MET A 126 -1.72 -17.87 -3.34
CA MET A 126 -3.11 -17.39 -3.36
C MET A 126 -3.84 -17.77 -4.66
N GLN A 127 -3.13 -17.89 -5.77
CA GLN A 127 -3.72 -18.14 -7.08
C GLN A 127 -4.81 -17.11 -7.43
N GLU A 128 -6.04 -17.55 -7.74
CA GLU A 128 -7.14 -16.66 -8.11
C GLU A 128 -7.94 -16.11 -6.92
N HIS A 129 -7.58 -16.47 -5.69
CA HIS A 129 -8.31 -16.04 -4.50
C HIS A 129 -7.98 -14.60 -4.13
N ALA A 130 -8.97 -13.74 -4.03
CA ALA A 130 -8.79 -12.36 -3.54
C ALA A 130 -8.56 -12.31 -2.02
N VAL A 131 -9.10 -13.29 -1.30
CA VAL A 131 -8.96 -13.46 0.16
C VAL A 131 -8.37 -14.83 0.45
N VAL A 132 -7.46 -14.92 1.42
CA VAL A 132 -6.82 -16.19 1.76
C VAL A 132 -7.84 -17.23 2.25
N PRO A 133 -7.89 -18.42 1.63
CA PRO A 133 -8.75 -19.50 2.10
C PRO A 133 -8.34 -19.98 3.50
N ALA A 134 -9.32 -20.43 4.30
CA ALA A 134 -9.09 -20.80 5.71
C ALA A 134 -8.13 -21.99 5.90
N ASP A 135 -7.95 -22.82 4.87
CA ASP A 135 -7.01 -23.94 4.86
C ASP A 135 -5.56 -23.53 4.52
N ARG A 136 -5.35 -22.30 4.04
CA ARG A 136 -4.03 -21.76 3.64
C ARG A 136 -3.49 -20.67 4.58
N GLY A 137 -4.37 -20.02 5.34
CA GLY A 137 -3.93 -18.94 6.20
C GLY A 137 -5.04 -18.22 6.95
N VAL A 138 -4.72 -17.02 7.43
CA VAL A 138 -5.66 -16.17 8.17
C VAL A 138 -5.81 -14.83 7.44
N PHE A 139 -7.02 -14.46 7.12
CA PHE A 139 -7.35 -13.13 6.62
C PHE A 139 -7.49 -12.14 7.77
N LEU A 140 -6.73 -11.05 7.71
CA LEU A 140 -6.83 -9.97 8.69
C LEU A 140 -7.98 -9.04 8.29
N ALA A 141 -9.20 -9.42 8.68
CA ALA A 141 -10.43 -8.80 8.21
C ALA A 141 -10.69 -7.37 8.74
N THR A 142 -9.88 -6.87 9.67
CA THR A 142 -10.12 -5.55 10.28
C THR A 142 -9.14 -4.50 9.78
N SER A 143 -9.65 -3.47 9.12
CA SER A 143 -8.90 -2.27 8.75
C SER A 143 -8.86 -1.29 9.92
N TRP A 144 -7.66 -0.99 10.40
CA TRP A 144 -7.39 0.00 11.45
C TRP A 144 -7.08 1.39 10.86
N ARG A 145 -7.22 1.56 9.56
CA ARG A 145 -6.89 2.80 8.84
C ARG A 145 -8.13 3.53 8.36
N MET A 146 -8.94 2.86 7.54
CA MET A 146 -10.02 3.47 6.77
C MET A 146 -11.30 3.62 7.60
N PRO A 147 -12.07 4.72 7.41
CA PRO A 147 -13.40 4.86 7.99
C PRO A 147 -14.40 3.89 7.34
N PRO A 148 -15.52 3.57 8.01
CA PRO A 148 -16.48 2.58 7.52
C PRO A 148 -16.93 2.79 6.07
N PRO A 149 -17.33 3.99 5.62
CA PRO A 149 -17.79 4.16 4.23
C PRO A 149 -16.73 3.89 3.17
N LEU A 150 -15.45 4.19 3.48
CA LEU A 150 -14.34 3.88 2.58
C LEU A 150 -13.99 2.39 2.62
N THR A 151 -14.03 1.79 3.79
CA THR A 151 -13.74 0.36 3.96
C THR A 151 -14.77 -0.50 3.23
N GLU A 152 -16.05 -0.15 3.28
CA GLU A 152 -17.12 -0.85 2.57
C GLU A 152 -16.83 -0.91 1.07
N VAL A 153 -16.54 0.21 0.44
CA VAL A 153 -16.23 0.27 -1.01
C VAL A 153 -14.97 -0.53 -1.34
N VAL A 154 -13.90 -0.37 -0.57
CA VAL A 154 -12.64 -1.11 -0.77
C VAL A 154 -12.84 -2.61 -0.57
N SER A 155 -13.63 -3.00 0.42
CA SER A 155 -13.98 -4.38 0.72
C SER A 155 -14.71 -5.06 -0.43
N GLU A 156 -15.74 -4.41 -0.98
CA GLU A 156 -16.50 -4.93 -2.11
C GLU A 156 -15.67 -5.03 -3.39
N LEU A 157 -14.84 -4.02 -3.67
CA LEU A 157 -14.07 -3.96 -4.91
C LEU A 157 -12.87 -4.91 -4.96
N PHE A 158 -12.24 -5.20 -3.80
CA PHE A 158 -10.94 -5.88 -3.75
C PHE A 158 -10.87 -7.07 -2.79
N TYR A 159 -11.80 -7.21 -1.82
CA TYR A 159 -11.71 -8.21 -0.76
C TYR A 159 -13.00 -9.01 -0.55
N GLU A 160 -13.81 -9.16 -1.60
CA GLU A 160 -15.04 -9.98 -1.59
C GLU A 160 -16.02 -9.62 -0.44
N GLY A 161 -16.04 -8.35 -0.03
CA GLY A 161 -16.88 -7.89 1.09
C GLY A 161 -16.42 -8.33 2.48
N GLN A 162 -15.23 -8.94 2.61
CA GLN A 162 -14.77 -9.51 3.89
C GLN A 162 -13.99 -8.53 4.78
N LEU A 163 -13.54 -7.38 4.24
CA LEU A 163 -12.83 -6.38 5.02
C LEU A 163 -13.81 -5.49 5.78
N GLN A 164 -13.55 -5.25 7.06
CA GLN A 164 -14.37 -4.43 7.94
C GLN A 164 -13.54 -3.30 8.57
N ALA A 165 -14.16 -2.15 8.83
CA ALA A 165 -13.51 -1.09 9.57
C ALA A 165 -13.49 -1.39 11.07
N ALA A 166 -12.40 -1.08 11.75
CA ALA A 166 -12.39 -1.03 13.22
C ALA A 166 -13.42 0.00 13.70
N SER A 167 -14.15 -0.31 14.76
CA SER A 167 -15.23 0.55 15.29
C SER A 167 -14.77 1.97 15.64
N CYS A 168 -13.54 2.13 16.11
CA CYS A 168 -12.94 3.42 16.40
C CYS A 168 -12.76 4.33 15.18
N ASN A 169 -12.64 3.76 13.97
CA ASN A 169 -12.43 4.52 12.73
C ASN A 169 -13.68 5.32 12.30
N THR A 170 -14.82 5.14 12.95
CA THR A 170 -15.99 6.02 12.76
C THR A 170 -15.69 7.47 13.10
N ALA A 171 -14.68 7.72 13.94
CA ALA A 171 -14.22 9.05 14.30
C ALA A 171 -13.34 9.73 13.23
N ASN A 172 -12.87 8.96 12.22
CA ASN A 172 -11.97 9.47 11.20
C ASN A 172 -12.70 10.40 10.23
N GLN A 173 -12.44 11.70 10.31
CA GLN A 173 -13.11 12.69 9.46
C GLN A 173 -12.28 13.95 9.24
N VAL A 174 -12.61 14.65 8.15
CA VAL A 174 -12.08 15.98 7.81
C VAL A 174 -13.21 17.01 7.96
N HIS A 175 -12.91 18.16 8.55
CA HIS A 175 -13.89 19.23 8.75
C HIS A 175 -13.68 20.34 7.69
N TRP A 176 -14.36 20.22 6.58
CA TRP A 176 -14.35 21.17 5.47
C TRP A 176 -15.75 21.29 4.84
N ASP A 177 -15.88 22.03 3.74
CA ASP A 177 -17.14 22.32 3.02
C ASP A 177 -17.57 21.21 2.03
N GLY A 178 -17.08 19.97 2.21
CA GLY A 178 -17.40 18.79 1.42
C GLY A 178 -17.61 17.54 2.28
N PRO A 179 -17.64 16.35 1.66
CA PRO A 179 -17.74 15.08 2.37
C PRO A 179 -16.64 14.91 3.41
N LYS A 180 -17.02 14.47 4.60
CA LYS A 180 -16.09 14.41 5.75
C LYS A 180 -15.23 13.16 5.75
N GLN A 181 -15.73 12.06 5.18
CA GLN A 181 -15.08 10.75 5.16
C GLN A 181 -15.59 9.91 3.98
N GLY A 182 -14.87 8.85 3.64
CA GLY A 182 -15.26 7.91 2.60
C GLY A 182 -14.56 8.13 1.26
N LEU A 183 -15.21 7.68 0.20
CA LEU A 183 -14.76 7.85 -1.19
C LEU A 183 -15.54 8.98 -1.86
N VAL A 184 -14.84 9.81 -2.64
CA VAL A 184 -15.43 10.85 -3.49
C VAL A 184 -14.85 10.71 -4.88
N PHE A 185 -15.70 10.81 -5.89
CA PHE A 185 -15.29 10.96 -7.29
C PHE A 185 -15.61 12.37 -7.79
N GLU A 186 -14.57 13.08 -8.20
CA GLU A 186 -14.67 14.42 -8.76
C GLU A 186 -14.54 14.35 -10.28
N ALA A 187 -15.65 14.56 -10.97
CA ALA A 187 -15.70 14.52 -12.41
C ALA A 187 -15.08 15.78 -13.01
N VAL A 188 -13.97 15.63 -13.71
CA VAL A 188 -13.30 16.69 -14.47
C VAL A 188 -13.31 16.29 -15.94
N PRO A 189 -14.30 16.74 -16.73
CA PRO A 189 -14.38 16.39 -18.15
C PRO A 189 -13.22 16.97 -18.94
N HIS A 190 -12.52 16.13 -19.69
CA HIS A 190 -11.47 16.51 -20.62
C HIS A 190 -11.33 15.47 -21.73
N SER A 191 -10.72 15.84 -22.86
CA SER A 191 -10.53 14.96 -24.01
C SER A 191 -9.11 15.08 -24.57
N GLY A 192 -8.58 13.98 -25.15
CA GLY A 192 -7.27 13.95 -25.77
C GLY A 192 -6.07 13.96 -24.81
N ASN A 193 -6.28 13.90 -23.51
CA ASN A 193 -5.20 13.82 -22.52
C ASN A 193 -4.72 12.37 -22.37
N SER A 194 -3.40 12.20 -22.24
CA SER A 194 -2.76 10.88 -22.12
C SER A 194 -1.91 10.73 -20.85
N THR A 195 -0.81 11.47 -20.74
CA THR A 195 0.13 11.41 -19.60
C THR A 195 0.08 12.66 -18.72
N LEU A 196 -0.66 13.65 -19.15
CA LEU A 196 -0.85 14.95 -18.49
C LEU A 196 -2.28 15.45 -18.76
N SER A 197 -2.96 15.90 -17.72
CA SER A 197 -4.22 16.67 -17.79
C SER A 197 -4.04 17.94 -16.98
N GLU A 198 -4.02 19.09 -17.68
CA GLU A 198 -3.96 20.40 -17.02
C GLU A 198 -5.26 20.68 -16.26
N GLU A 199 -6.40 20.19 -16.77
CA GLU A 199 -7.71 20.33 -16.15
C GLU A 199 -7.74 19.66 -14.76
N GLU A 200 -7.25 18.42 -14.66
CA GLU A 200 -7.13 17.75 -13.36
C GLU A 200 -6.10 18.45 -12.46
N VAL A 201 -4.99 18.95 -13.00
CA VAL A 201 -3.98 19.68 -12.22
C VAL A 201 -4.57 20.91 -11.56
N GLU A 202 -5.30 21.74 -12.31
CA GLU A 202 -5.92 22.95 -11.77
C GLU A 202 -7.04 22.62 -10.79
N TYR A 203 -7.86 21.61 -11.08
CA TYR A 203 -8.89 21.14 -10.16
C TYR A 203 -8.31 20.66 -8.84
N ILE A 204 -7.31 19.77 -8.89
CA ILE A 204 -6.64 19.24 -7.69
C ILE A 204 -5.95 20.38 -6.91
N ALA A 205 -5.33 21.34 -7.60
CA ALA A 205 -4.74 22.49 -6.93
C ALA A 205 -5.77 23.32 -6.16
N ALA A 206 -6.93 23.60 -6.78
CA ALA A 206 -8.02 24.29 -6.10
C ALA A 206 -8.58 23.47 -4.91
N LEU A 207 -8.68 22.15 -5.06
CA LEU A 207 -9.11 21.25 -3.99
C LEU A 207 -8.14 21.27 -2.81
N VAL A 208 -6.83 21.24 -3.08
CA VAL A 208 -5.79 21.34 -2.03
C VAL A 208 -5.87 22.68 -1.29
N GLU A 209 -6.14 23.80 -1.98
CA GLU A 209 -6.33 25.10 -1.32
C GLU A 209 -7.54 25.11 -0.36
N ARG A 210 -8.64 24.43 -0.72
CA ARG A 210 -9.83 24.30 0.14
C ARG A 210 -9.59 23.40 1.35
N LEU A 211 -8.77 22.34 1.19
CA LEU A 211 -8.46 21.37 2.24
C LEU A 211 -7.34 21.85 3.18
N HIS A 212 -6.33 22.54 2.65
CA HIS A 212 -5.16 22.98 3.43
C HIS A 212 -5.60 23.89 4.58
N GLY A 213 -5.10 23.59 5.78
CA GLY A 213 -5.45 24.32 6.99
C GLY A 213 -6.78 23.87 7.64
N ARG A 214 -7.51 22.92 7.07
CA ARG A 214 -8.75 22.41 7.68
C ARG A 214 -8.46 21.41 8.78
N PRO A 215 -9.29 21.38 9.83
CA PRO A 215 -9.13 20.40 10.90
C PRO A 215 -9.48 18.98 10.44
N TYR A 216 -8.80 18.00 11.00
CA TYR A 216 -9.17 16.60 10.91
C TYR A 216 -9.07 15.91 12.26
N GLN A 217 -9.72 14.76 12.38
CA GLN A 217 -9.54 13.84 13.50
C GLN A 217 -9.46 12.41 12.98
N ARG A 218 -8.70 11.57 13.71
CA ARG A 218 -8.56 10.15 13.41
C ARG A 218 -8.34 9.33 14.67
N ALA A 219 -8.79 8.10 14.65
CA ALA A 219 -8.47 7.12 15.67
C ALA A 219 -6.99 6.73 15.61
N ARG A 220 -6.35 6.57 16.75
CA ARG A 220 -4.97 6.13 16.88
C ARG A 220 -4.80 5.23 18.09
N LEU A 221 -4.06 4.15 17.90
CA LEU A 221 -3.63 3.30 19.01
C LEU A 221 -2.37 3.91 19.64
N VAL A 222 -2.45 4.27 20.91
CA VAL A 222 -1.34 4.79 21.71
C VAL A 222 -1.27 3.97 23.00
N ASP A 223 -0.13 3.33 23.24
CA ASP A 223 0.13 2.51 24.43
C ASP A 223 -0.97 1.46 24.73
N GLY A 224 -1.50 0.84 23.68
CA GLY A 224 -2.57 -0.17 23.79
C GLY A 224 -3.99 0.40 23.95
N GLU A 225 -4.15 1.71 24.10
CA GLU A 225 -5.44 2.38 24.20
C GLU A 225 -5.80 3.11 22.91
N MET A 226 -7.09 3.06 22.54
CA MET A 226 -7.60 3.81 21.39
C MET A 226 -7.88 5.26 21.79
N THR A 227 -7.18 6.18 21.16
CA THR A 227 -7.32 7.62 21.34
C THR A 227 -7.75 8.29 20.03
N THR A 228 -8.28 9.51 20.12
CA THR A 228 -8.55 10.35 18.95
C THR A 228 -7.47 11.42 18.83
N GLU A 229 -6.72 11.36 17.74
CA GLU A 229 -5.77 12.41 17.37
C GLU A 229 -6.50 13.46 16.52
N SER A 230 -6.33 14.73 16.85
CA SER A 230 -6.82 15.86 16.05
C SER A 230 -5.65 16.68 15.53
N GLY A 231 -5.80 17.20 14.33
CA GLY A 231 -4.76 17.98 13.68
C GLY A 231 -5.32 18.91 12.61
N VAL A 232 -4.42 19.52 11.86
CA VAL A 232 -4.73 20.42 10.75
C VAL A 232 -4.08 19.86 9.48
N LEU A 233 -4.82 19.83 8.37
CA LEU A 233 -4.33 19.35 7.09
C LEU A 233 -3.20 20.26 6.56
N GLY A 234 -2.01 19.71 6.48
CA GLY A 234 -0.83 20.32 5.89
C GLY A 234 -0.16 19.39 4.87
N GLN A 235 1.09 19.63 4.58
CA GLN A 235 1.84 18.84 3.59
C GLN A 235 1.86 17.35 3.89
N LYS A 236 1.99 16.97 5.17
CA LYS A 236 2.10 15.55 5.57
C LYS A 236 0.77 14.83 5.54
N GLU A 237 -0.32 15.56 5.71
CA GLU A 237 -1.67 15.07 5.86
C GLU A 237 -2.44 14.96 4.54
N ILE A 238 -1.89 15.53 3.44
CA ILE A 238 -2.47 15.42 2.09
C ILE A 238 -1.49 14.64 1.20
N LEU A 239 -1.96 13.55 0.61
CA LEU A 239 -1.21 12.69 -0.29
C LEU A 239 -1.87 12.68 -1.66
N ILE A 240 -1.10 12.99 -2.72
CA ILE A 240 -1.60 13.02 -4.10
C ILE A 240 -0.83 12.02 -4.94
N THR A 241 -1.55 11.14 -5.63
CA THR A 241 -1.00 10.14 -6.53
C THR A 241 -1.45 10.36 -7.97
N ALA A 242 -0.58 10.02 -8.92
CA ALA A 242 -0.91 9.98 -10.34
C ALA A 242 -0.14 8.84 -11.03
N PRO A 243 -0.65 8.30 -12.15
CA PRO A 243 -0.03 7.16 -12.84
C PRO A 243 1.25 7.54 -13.59
N TYR A 244 1.37 8.79 -14.02
CA TYR A 244 2.47 9.24 -14.89
C TYR A 244 3.34 10.31 -14.25
N ASN A 245 4.64 10.21 -14.45
CA ASN A 245 5.61 11.19 -13.93
C ASN A 245 5.37 12.61 -14.47
N MET A 246 4.83 12.76 -15.70
CA MET A 246 4.50 14.07 -16.24
C MET A 246 3.42 14.77 -15.40
N GLN A 247 2.35 14.05 -15.06
CA GLN A 247 1.28 14.55 -14.18
C GLN A 247 1.83 14.86 -12.79
N VAL A 248 2.64 13.95 -12.22
CA VAL A 248 3.29 14.16 -10.91
C VAL A 248 4.12 15.44 -10.90
N ASN A 249 4.99 15.63 -11.89
CA ASN A 249 5.87 16.81 -11.97
C ASN A 249 5.06 18.11 -12.13
N ARG A 250 3.97 18.05 -12.90
CA ARG A 250 3.10 19.21 -13.11
C ARG A 250 2.32 19.57 -11.85
N LEU A 251 1.77 18.59 -11.15
CA LEU A 251 1.14 18.76 -9.84
C LEU A 251 2.13 19.33 -8.81
N GLN A 252 3.34 18.79 -8.74
CA GLN A 252 4.40 19.29 -7.83
C GLN A 252 4.74 20.76 -8.10
N LYS A 253 4.86 21.12 -9.39
CA LYS A 253 5.14 22.52 -9.78
C LYS A 253 3.99 23.46 -9.42
N ARG A 254 2.75 22.99 -9.53
CA ARG A 254 1.55 23.81 -9.32
C ARG A 254 1.18 23.96 -7.84
N ILE A 255 1.31 22.89 -7.07
CA ILE A 255 0.85 22.80 -5.67
C ILE A 255 1.99 23.13 -4.67
N GLY A 256 3.23 22.82 -5.05
CA GLY A 256 4.40 23.06 -4.21
C GLY A 256 4.42 22.16 -2.98
N GLN A 257 4.74 22.75 -1.82
CA GLN A 257 4.92 22.02 -0.55
C GLN A 257 3.61 21.85 0.26
N LYS A 258 2.43 22.05 -0.34
CA LYS A 258 1.17 21.90 0.39
C LYS A 258 0.68 20.46 0.50
N ALA A 259 1.25 19.55 -0.30
CA ALA A 259 0.93 18.12 -0.28
C ALA A 259 2.16 17.27 -0.61
N ARG A 260 2.10 15.97 -0.28
CA ARG A 260 3.04 14.96 -0.76
C ARG A 260 2.56 14.43 -2.11
N ILE A 261 3.36 14.54 -3.16
CA ILE A 261 2.95 14.19 -4.51
C ILE A 261 3.92 13.19 -5.14
N GLY A 262 3.40 12.15 -5.75
CA GLY A 262 4.20 11.11 -6.40
C GLY A 262 3.37 10.05 -7.12
N THR A 263 4.04 9.03 -7.65
CA THR A 263 3.36 7.85 -8.17
C THR A 263 2.85 6.96 -7.04
N VAL A 264 1.90 6.08 -7.34
CA VAL A 264 1.34 5.13 -6.36
C VAL A 264 2.45 4.29 -5.72
N ASP A 265 3.43 3.84 -6.53
CA ASP A 265 4.58 3.04 -6.08
C ASP A 265 5.43 3.76 -5.01
N LYS A 266 5.60 5.09 -5.14
CA LYS A 266 6.38 5.90 -4.19
C LYS A 266 5.77 5.94 -2.79
N PHE A 267 4.45 5.80 -2.70
CA PHE A 267 3.72 5.94 -1.43
C PHE A 267 3.26 4.61 -0.84
N GLN A 268 3.78 3.50 -1.32
CA GLN A 268 3.52 2.21 -0.71
C GLN A 268 3.90 2.19 0.78
N GLY A 269 3.06 1.58 1.61
CA GLY A 269 3.23 1.58 3.06
C GLY A 269 2.96 2.92 3.76
N GLN A 270 2.68 4.01 3.02
CA GLN A 270 2.35 5.31 3.59
C GLN A 270 0.84 5.53 3.65
N GLU A 271 0.42 6.45 4.51
CA GLU A 271 -0.98 6.83 4.71
C GLU A 271 -1.10 8.33 5.00
N ALA A 272 -2.29 8.87 4.83
CA ALA A 272 -2.61 10.27 5.13
C ALA A 272 -4.10 10.43 5.48
N PRO A 273 -4.48 11.45 6.25
CA PRO A 273 -5.89 11.81 6.44
C PRO A 273 -6.64 11.98 5.12
N VAL A 274 -6.04 12.63 4.12
CA VAL A 274 -6.62 12.79 2.79
C VAL A 274 -5.70 12.20 1.73
N ALA A 275 -6.25 11.33 0.87
CA ALA A 275 -5.59 10.83 -0.33
C ALA A 275 -6.35 11.30 -1.58
N ILE A 276 -5.64 11.84 -2.57
CA ILE A 276 -6.18 12.29 -3.85
C ILE A 276 -5.51 11.49 -4.95
N HIS A 277 -6.29 10.93 -5.88
CA HIS A 277 -5.79 10.19 -7.04
C HIS A 277 -6.24 10.84 -8.33
N SER A 278 -5.28 11.26 -9.17
CA SER A 278 -5.51 11.77 -10.52
C SER A 278 -5.52 10.59 -11.51
N LEU A 279 -6.55 10.45 -12.32
CA LEU A 279 -6.62 9.43 -13.37
C LEU A 279 -5.86 9.86 -14.63
N THR A 280 -5.75 11.16 -14.88
CA THR A 280 -4.90 11.78 -15.90
C THR A 280 -5.37 11.59 -17.34
N ALA A 281 -5.62 10.35 -17.79
CA ALA A 281 -6.00 10.06 -19.17
C ALA A 281 -7.49 10.30 -19.39
N SER A 282 -7.85 10.79 -20.59
CA SER A 282 -9.24 11.05 -20.96
C SER A 282 -10.00 9.77 -21.30
N ASP A 283 -9.31 8.81 -21.92
CA ASP A 283 -9.86 7.54 -22.37
C ASP A 283 -8.77 6.44 -22.31
N GLY A 284 -9.19 5.18 -22.47
CA GLY A 284 -8.27 4.03 -22.41
C GLY A 284 -7.35 3.93 -23.63
N ASP A 285 -7.76 4.42 -24.79
CA ASP A 285 -7.01 4.30 -26.04
C ASP A 285 -5.87 5.32 -26.12
N SER A 286 -6.06 6.49 -25.52
CA SER A 286 -5.01 7.52 -25.44
C SER A 286 -3.96 7.25 -24.37
N ALA A 287 -4.16 6.26 -23.48
CA ALA A 287 -3.21 5.91 -22.44
C ALA A 287 -1.96 5.21 -23.02
N PRO A 288 -0.74 5.79 -22.95
CA PRO A 288 0.47 5.25 -23.63
C PRO A 288 0.89 3.87 -23.16
N ARG A 289 0.50 3.48 -21.95
CA ARG A 289 0.77 2.15 -21.36
C ARG A 289 -0.48 1.27 -21.36
N GLY A 290 -1.52 1.68 -22.07
CA GLY A 290 -2.81 1.01 -22.13
C GLY A 290 -3.66 1.17 -20.86
N ILE A 291 -4.90 0.77 -20.99
CA ILE A 291 -5.89 0.76 -19.92
C ILE A 291 -5.47 -0.19 -18.77
N ASP A 292 -4.72 -1.24 -19.11
CA ASP A 292 -4.22 -2.23 -18.15
C ASP A 292 -3.36 -1.60 -17.06
N PHE A 293 -2.51 -0.65 -17.44
CA PHE A 293 -1.68 0.08 -16.50
C PHE A 293 -2.46 1.16 -15.76
N LEU A 294 -3.31 1.89 -16.49
CA LEU A 294 -4.05 3.02 -15.96
C LEU A 294 -5.07 2.60 -14.89
N LEU A 295 -5.81 1.52 -15.18
CA LEU A 295 -6.84 0.95 -14.32
C LEU A 295 -6.39 -0.38 -13.68
N ASP A 296 -5.08 -0.52 -13.43
CA ASP A 296 -4.57 -1.66 -12.68
C ASP A 296 -5.25 -1.73 -11.30
N PRO A 297 -5.91 -2.86 -10.96
CA PRO A 297 -6.71 -2.96 -9.75
C PRO A 297 -5.87 -2.76 -8.48
N ASN A 298 -4.64 -3.23 -8.46
CA ASN A 298 -3.76 -3.13 -7.31
C ASN A 298 -3.30 -1.68 -7.09
N ARG A 299 -3.04 -0.94 -8.20
CA ARG A 299 -2.73 0.49 -8.14
C ARG A 299 -3.90 1.31 -7.65
N LEU A 300 -5.09 1.02 -8.16
CA LEU A 300 -6.31 1.69 -7.75
C LEU A 300 -6.63 1.42 -6.27
N ASN A 301 -6.53 0.16 -5.84
CA ASN A 301 -6.70 -0.21 -4.44
C ASN A 301 -5.72 0.56 -3.54
N VAL A 302 -4.42 0.54 -3.88
CA VAL A 302 -3.41 1.27 -3.10
C VAL A 302 -3.69 2.76 -3.08
N ALA A 303 -4.07 3.37 -4.21
CA ALA A 303 -4.36 4.80 -4.28
C ALA A 303 -5.52 5.19 -3.36
N ILE A 304 -6.62 4.43 -3.37
CA ILE A 304 -7.82 4.70 -2.59
C ILE A 304 -7.61 4.38 -1.10
N SER A 305 -6.99 3.26 -0.78
CA SER A 305 -6.84 2.76 0.59
C SER A 305 -5.74 3.46 1.41
N ARG A 306 -5.02 4.46 0.84
CA ARG A 306 -4.07 5.29 1.61
C ARG A 306 -4.75 6.30 2.54
N ALA A 307 -6.03 6.58 2.32
CA ALA A 307 -6.77 7.55 3.11
C ALA A 307 -7.17 6.99 4.49
N GLN A 308 -6.97 7.82 5.51
CA GLN A 308 -7.45 7.56 6.86
C GLN A 308 -8.84 8.17 7.11
N CYS A 309 -9.19 9.22 6.37
CA CYS A 309 -10.48 9.90 6.46
C CYS A 309 -11.19 9.95 5.12
N LEU A 310 -10.57 10.59 4.12
CA LEU A 310 -11.19 10.93 2.86
C LEU A 310 -10.31 10.53 1.68
N SER A 311 -10.85 9.74 0.77
CA SER A 311 -10.22 9.39 -0.51
C SER A 311 -10.97 10.09 -1.64
N ILE A 312 -10.25 10.81 -2.51
CA ILE A 312 -10.81 11.57 -3.62
C ILE A 312 -10.17 11.08 -4.92
N VAL A 313 -10.96 10.59 -5.85
CA VAL A 313 -10.52 10.21 -7.20
C VAL A 313 -10.98 11.31 -8.15
N VAL A 314 -10.04 11.88 -8.91
CA VAL A 314 -10.27 12.96 -9.87
C VAL A 314 -10.00 12.43 -11.27
N GLY A 315 -10.93 12.64 -12.21
CA GLY A 315 -10.72 12.20 -13.58
C GLY A 315 -11.88 12.46 -14.50
N SER A 316 -11.66 12.18 -15.80
CA SER A 316 -12.71 12.25 -16.79
C SER A 316 -13.69 11.08 -16.65
N PRO A 317 -15.01 11.34 -16.56
CA PRO A 317 -16.01 10.26 -16.57
C PRO A 317 -16.03 9.48 -17.90
N GLU A 318 -15.52 10.06 -18.98
CA GLU A 318 -15.43 9.41 -20.30
C GLU A 318 -14.51 8.18 -20.26
N LEU A 319 -13.54 8.14 -19.35
CA LEU A 319 -12.67 6.98 -19.16
C LEU A 319 -13.46 5.70 -18.86
N ALA A 320 -14.62 5.81 -18.20
CA ALA A 320 -15.49 4.68 -17.87
C ALA A 320 -16.35 4.21 -19.05
N THR A 321 -16.44 4.98 -20.14
CA THR A 321 -17.26 4.65 -21.32
C THR A 321 -16.52 3.83 -22.38
N GLY A 322 -15.25 3.49 -22.13
CA GLY A 322 -14.42 2.73 -23.05
C GLY A 322 -15.02 1.37 -23.41
N ILE A 323 -14.86 0.95 -24.67
CA ILE A 323 -15.25 -0.37 -25.16
C ILE A 323 -14.01 -1.25 -25.18
N SER A 324 -14.11 -2.46 -24.67
CA SER A 324 -13.00 -3.42 -24.69
C SER A 324 -13.46 -4.81 -25.12
N ASN A 325 -12.60 -5.48 -25.88
CA ASN A 325 -12.78 -6.87 -26.32
C ASN A 325 -12.14 -7.87 -25.32
N SER A 326 -11.52 -7.37 -24.24
CA SER A 326 -10.88 -8.19 -23.21
C SER A 326 -11.75 -8.24 -21.95
N ILE A 327 -12.04 -9.44 -21.44
CA ILE A 327 -12.77 -9.64 -20.17
C ILE A 327 -12.06 -8.91 -19.03
N ALA A 328 -10.74 -8.99 -18.97
CA ALA A 328 -9.95 -8.31 -17.93
C ALA A 328 -10.15 -6.78 -17.98
N ASN A 329 -10.19 -6.17 -19.17
CA ASN A 329 -10.42 -4.73 -19.29
C ASN A 329 -11.86 -4.33 -18.97
N VAL A 330 -12.85 -5.17 -19.31
CA VAL A 330 -14.24 -4.96 -18.88
C VAL A 330 -14.33 -4.98 -17.34
N GLN A 331 -13.63 -5.89 -16.67
CA GLN A 331 -13.58 -5.92 -15.21
C GLN A 331 -12.93 -4.66 -14.62
N ARG A 332 -11.85 -4.13 -15.24
CA ARG A 332 -11.22 -2.87 -14.82
C ARG A 332 -12.17 -1.68 -14.98
N LEU A 333 -12.83 -1.59 -16.12
CA LEU A 333 -13.84 -0.54 -16.37
C LEU A 333 -15.00 -0.62 -15.37
N ASN A 334 -15.51 -1.83 -15.07
CA ASN A 334 -16.55 -2.03 -14.07
C ASN A 334 -16.11 -1.56 -12.68
N ARG A 335 -14.84 -1.79 -12.29
CA ARG A 335 -14.32 -1.26 -11.03
C ARG A 335 -14.31 0.27 -11.03
N LEU A 336 -13.88 0.89 -12.13
CA LEU A 336 -13.93 2.34 -12.24
C LEU A 336 -15.37 2.86 -12.17
N CYS A 337 -16.33 2.23 -12.87
CA CYS A 337 -17.75 2.56 -12.77
C CYS A 337 -18.25 2.50 -11.33
N SER A 338 -17.83 1.46 -10.58
CA SER A 338 -18.18 1.31 -9.17
C SER A 338 -17.54 2.40 -8.29
N VAL A 339 -16.29 2.79 -8.57
CA VAL A 339 -15.64 3.93 -7.89
C VAL A 339 -16.40 5.23 -8.15
N ILE A 340 -16.81 5.48 -9.39
CA ILE A 340 -17.61 6.66 -9.78
C ILE A 340 -18.96 6.64 -9.05
N ALA A 341 -19.69 5.53 -9.12
CA ALA A 341 -21.02 5.41 -8.53
C ALA A 341 -21.01 5.57 -7.00
N ASN A 342 -20.03 4.98 -6.31
CA ASN A 342 -19.89 5.13 -4.87
C ASN A 342 -19.33 6.49 -4.46
N GLY A 343 -18.54 7.11 -5.33
CA GLY A 343 -17.90 8.41 -5.06
C GLY A 343 -18.76 9.63 -5.35
N GLN A 344 -19.82 9.50 -6.15
CA GLN A 344 -20.73 10.61 -6.46
C GLN A 344 -21.73 10.94 -5.34
N GLY A 345 -21.71 10.17 -4.24
CA GLY A 345 -22.64 10.30 -3.13
C GLY A 345 -24.05 9.85 -3.53
N LYS A 346 -24.70 9.05 -2.72
CA LYS A 346 -26.16 8.91 -2.81
C LYS A 346 -26.70 10.29 -2.44
N GLU A 347 -27.17 11.05 -3.45
CA GLU A 347 -28.01 12.21 -3.18
C GLU A 347 -29.17 11.72 -2.29
N GLY A 348 -29.07 12.03 -1.00
CA GLY A 348 -30.09 11.72 -0.02
C GLY A 348 -31.10 12.83 0.10
#